data_ff1a94187345ee3677aabd89bf4b7509
#
_entry.id   ff1a94187345ee3677aabd89bf4b7509
#
_cell.length_a   1.000
_cell.length_b   1.000
_cell.length_c   1.000
_cell.angle_alpha   90.00
_cell.angle_beta   90.00
_cell.angle_gamma   90.00
#
_symmetry.space_group_name_H-M   'P 1'
#
loop_
_entity.id
_entity.type
_entity.pdbx_description
1 polymer ?
#
loop_
_entity_poly.entity_id
_entity_poly.type
_entity_poly.pdbx_seq_one_letter_code
_entity_poly.pdbx_strand_id
1 'polypeptide(L)' 'MKITVNGDTIEVPDGLTVAGLLDHLAVKREFTAVAVNREVTPRSAHASTMLREGDRLEIVRPMGGG' A
#
# COMPACT_ATOMS: atom_id res chain seq x y z
N MET A 1 1.09 10.83 -8.90
CA MET A 1 -0.21 10.95 -8.20
C MET A 1 -0.01 11.14 -6.70
N LYS A 2 -0.97 11.75 -6.08
CA LYS A 2 -0.94 11.94 -4.63
C LYS A 2 -1.83 10.91 -3.96
N ILE A 3 -1.28 10.23 -2.97
CA ILE A 3 -2.02 9.27 -2.16
C ILE A 3 -1.70 9.53 -0.70
N THR A 4 -2.51 8.99 0.19
CA THR A 4 -2.29 9.10 1.62
C THR A 4 -1.92 7.72 2.16
N VAL A 5 -0.80 7.63 2.84
CA VAL A 5 -0.35 6.37 3.44
C VAL A 5 -0.16 6.60 4.93
N ASN A 6 -0.94 5.89 5.73
CA ASN A 6 -0.90 6.00 7.19
C ASN A 6 -1.01 7.45 7.66
N GLY A 7 -1.88 8.21 7.00
CA GLY A 7 -2.12 9.60 7.37
C GLY A 7 -1.21 10.62 6.71
N ASP A 8 -0.18 10.19 6.02
CA ASP A 8 0.74 11.10 5.36
C ASP A 8 0.49 11.13 3.86
N THR A 9 0.36 12.32 3.31
CA THR A 9 0.19 12.49 1.88
C THR A 9 1.56 12.44 1.22
N ILE A 10 1.69 11.54 0.25
CA ILE A 10 2.95 11.40 -0.49
C ILE A 10 2.65 11.43 -1.99
N GLU A 11 3.67 11.71 -2.75
CA GLU A 11 3.58 11.72 -4.20
C GLU A 11 4.33 10.53 -4.75
N VAL A 12 3.68 9.77 -5.63
CA VAL A 12 4.25 8.56 -6.22
C VAL A 12 3.96 8.55 -7.71
N PRO A 13 4.70 7.75 -8.49
CA PRO A 13 4.42 7.66 -9.93
C PRO A 13 3.01 7.12 -10.20
N ASP A 14 2.43 7.54 -11.30
CA ASP A 14 1.16 7.00 -11.75
C ASP A 14 1.33 5.55 -12.18
N GLY A 15 0.25 4.79 -12.09
CA GLY A 15 0.27 3.43 -12.58
C GLY A 15 0.82 2.41 -11.62
N LEU A 16 0.99 2.77 -10.37
CA LEU A 16 1.44 1.81 -9.37
C LEU A 16 0.31 0.89 -8.92
N THR A 17 0.65 -0.37 -8.73
CA THR A 17 -0.21 -1.30 -8.00
C THR A 17 0.15 -1.22 -6.52
N VAL A 18 -0.65 -1.90 -5.68
CA VAL A 18 -0.31 -2.00 -4.26
C VAL A 18 1.07 -2.63 -4.11
N ALA A 19 1.35 -3.70 -4.85
CA ALA A 19 2.68 -4.31 -4.80
C ALA A 19 3.77 -3.33 -5.21
N GLY A 20 3.54 -2.58 -6.25
CA GLY A 20 4.50 -1.57 -6.71
C GLY A 20 4.74 -0.48 -5.67
N LEU A 21 3.68 -0.08 -4.98
CA LEU A 21 3.84 0.90 -3.92
C LEU A 21 4.68 0.36 -2.76
N LEU A 22 4.45 -0.88 -2.36
CA LEU A 22 5.25 -1.48 -1.30
C LEU A 22 6.72 -1.54 -1.68
N ASP A 23 7.01 -1.88 -2.92
CA ASP A 23 8.38 -1.86 -3.42
C ASP A 23 8.96 -0.44 -3.41
N HIS A 24 8.15 0.52 -3.82
CA HIS A 24 8.57 1.92 -3.84
C HIS A 24 8.93 2.43 -2.44
N LEU A 25 8.20 1.97 -1.44
CA LEU A 25 8.44 2.34 -0.05
C LEU A 25 9.44 1.43 0.65
N ALA A 26 9.98 0.45 -0.05
CA ALA A 26 10.91 -0.53 0.50
C ALA A 26 10.32 -1.32 1.67
N VAL A 27 9.04 -1.66 1.56
CA VAL A 27 8.34 -2.41 2.58
C VAL A 27 8.23 -3.87 2.15
N LYS A 28 8.53 -4.79 3.06
CA LYS A 28 8.44 -6.22 2.75
C LYS A 28 6.98 -6.65 2.73
N ARG A 29 6.56 -7.20 1.59
CA ARG A 29 5.17 -7.61 1.41
C ARG A 29 4.77 -8.79 2.27
N GLU A 30 5.73 -9.64 2.61
CA GLU A 30 5.46 -10.91 3.28
C GLU A 30 4.77 -10.75 4.63
N PHE A 31 5.06 -9.67 5.32
CA PHE A 31 4.54 -9.47 6.66
C PHE A 31 3.74 -8.18 6.77
N THR A 32 3.09 -7.80 5.67
CA THR A 32 2.42 -6.51 5.62
C THR A 32 0.98 -6.68 5.18
N ALA A 33 0.08 -6.09 5.95
CA ALA A 33 -1.32 -6.01 5.57
C ALA A 33 -1.59 -4.61 5.01
N VAL A 34 -2.37 -4.54 3.95
CA VAL A 34 -2.69 -3.28 3.29
C VAL A 34 -4.19 -3.13 3.16
N ALA A 35 -4.70 -1.98 3.56
CA ALA A 35 -6.07 -1.60 3.31
C ALA A 35 -6.08 -0.40 2.39
N VAL A 36 -6.92 -0.44 1.36
CA VAL A 36 -7.10 0.65 0.43
C VAL A 36 -8.51 1.17 0.62
N ASN A 37 -8.62 2.44 1.03
CA ASN A 37 -9.92 3.07 1.29
C ASN A 37 -10.77 2.21 2.24
N ARG A 38 -10.13 1.76 3.32
CA ARG A 38 -10.73 0.95 4.40
C ARG A 38 -11.10 -0.47 3.99
N GLU A 39 -10.61 -0.91 2.84
CA GLU A 39 -10.88 -2.26 2.39
C GLU A 39 -9.59 -3.05 2.35
N VAL A 40 -9.52 -4.14 3.09
CA VAL A 40 -8.31 -4.96 3.15
C VAL A 40 -8.07 -5.60 1.79
N THR A 41 -6.85 -5.44 1.29
CA THR A 41 -6.45 -6.02 0.03
C THR A 41 -5.64 -7.26 0.32
N PRO A 42 -6.13 -8.45 -0.06
CA PRO A 42 -5.37 -9.67 0.18
C PRO A 42 -4.04 -9.64 -0.54
N ARG A 43 -3.07 -10.33 0.03
CA ARG A 43 -1.73 -10.36 -0.54
C ARG A 43 -1.74 -10.83 -1.99
N SER A 44 -2.59 -11.79 -2.30
CA SER A 44 -2.71 -12.31 -3.66
C SER A 44 -3.20 -11.27 -4.66
N ALA A 45 -3.81 -10.19 -4.19
CA ALA A 45 -4.32 -9.14 -5.06
C ALA A 45 -3.42 -7.92 -5.13
N HIS A 46 -2.32 -7.89 -4.39
CA HIS A 46 -1.46 -6.71 -4.36
C HIS A 46 -0.94 -6.35 -5.75
N ALA A 47 -0.58 -7.34 -6.54
CA ALA A 47 -0.02 -7.09 -7.87
C ALA A 47 -1.06 -6.67 -8.90
N SER A 48 -2.33 -6.86 -8.60
CA SER A 48 -3.41 -6.54 -9.54
C SER A 48 -4.28 -5.37 -9.12
N THR A 49 -4.06 -4.85 -7.92
CA THR A 49 -4.85 -3.72 -7.42
C THR A 49 -4.16 -2.42 -7.78
N MET A 50 -4.77 -1.69 -8.71
CA MET A 50 -4.22 -0.41 -9.17
C MET A 50 -4.58 0.70 -8.21
N LEU A 51 -3.63 1.56 -7.95
CA LEU A 51 -3.84 2.75 -7.13
C LEU A 51 -4.26 3.92 -8.00
N ARG A 52 -5.02 4.83 -7.40
CA ARG A 52 -5.52 6.02 -8.08
C ARG A 52 -5.23 7.25 -7.25
N GLU A 53 -5.28 8.38 -7.92
CA GLU A 53 -5.14 9.68 -7.27
C GLU A 53 -6.12 9.78 -6.09
N GLY A 54 -5.60 10.17 -4.94
CA GLY A 54 -6.44 10.39 -3.77
C GLY A 54 -6.72 9.15 -2.95
N ASP A 55 -6.23 8.00 -3.35
CA ASP A 55 -6.42 6.79 -2.55
C ASP A 55 -5.81 6.93 -1.18
N ARG A 56 -6.48 6.35 -0.20
CA ARG A 56 -6.03 6.35 1.18
C ARG A 56 -5.68 4.93 1.58
N LEU A 57 -4.42 4.73 1.93
CA LEU A 57 -3.92 3.42 2.28
C LEU A 57 -3.51 3.36 3.74
N GLU A 58 -3.72 2.19 4.32
CA GLU A 58 -3.19 1.86 5.62
C GLU A 58 -2.31 0.64 5.49
N ILE A 59 -1.08 0.77 5.91
CA ILE A 59 -0.11 -0.32 5.84
C ILE A 59 0.24 -0.70 7.27
N VAL A 60 -0.03 -1.94 7.61
CA VAL A 60 0.19 -2.44 8.96
C VAL A 60 1.20 -3.56 8.91
N ARG A 61 2.23 -3.46 9.69
CA ARG A 61 3.20 -4.54 9.85
C ARG A 61 2.88 -5.32 11.10
N PRO A 62 2.93 -6.63 11.04
CA PRO A 62 2.80 -7.41 12.26
C PRO A 62 3.91 -7.03 13.23
N MET A 63 3.52 -6.91 14.44
CA MET A 63 4.47 -6.60 15.48
C MET A 63 5.31 -7.80 15.85
N GLY A 64 5.30 -8.71 15.09
CA GLY A 64 5.92 -9.95 15.37
C GLY A 64 7.34 -9.88 15.82
N GLY A 65 7.60 -8.96 16.46
CA GLY A 65 8.84 -8.96 17.04
C GLY A 65 9.83 -9.23 16.08
N GLY A 66 9.20 -8.98 15.44
CA GLY A 66 10.16 -9.03 14.66
C GLY A 66 10.78 -10.01 14.71
#